data_1415c0cc8f24e60f5f82bc23e91a3ef0
#
_entry.id   1415c0cc8f24e60f5f82bc23e91a3ef0
#
_cell.length_a   1.000
_cell.length_b   1.000
_cell.length_c   1.000
_cell.angle_alpha   90.00
_cell.angle_beta   90.00
_cell.angle_gamma   90.00
#
_symmetry.space_group_name_H-M   'P 1'
#
loop_
_entity.id
_entity.type
_entity.pdbx_description
1 polymer ?
#
loop_
_entity_poly.entity_id
_entity_poly.type
_entity_poly.pdbx_seq_one_letter_code
_entity_poly.pdbx_strand_id
1 'polypeptide(L)'
;MSQNSSELSSLDPTTMELLERYGFDRGTFETLRRGLRDGELGDTKNYLQGSLEPPSVNDLVRLPPTASAERSELTLLGQQAIRGGEIAAVVLAGGMATRFGGVVKAAVEVAGGRTFLDLKLDDIGASAVRAGGRVPTLLMTSFATDREVSKLAFAATTSARPVKTFSQSVSLRLLRDGSIYRDQRGDVSLYAPGHGDLPFAIRRSGCLAELRQAGVRHLYMSNVDNLAATFDPAIIGAHLSGNKAITVEVADKARGDKGGAPARVNGVLQIVEGFRFPTSFDQDSIPTFNTNTLLFDLEALESNCSLNWFAVKKKVDGAEVIQFERLVHELTAFLPTQMLAVSREGVDGRFMPVKDLDELMSRRPAIEQLLRQRKIL
;
A
#
# COMPACT_ATOMS: atom_id res chain seq x y z
N MET A 1 30.18 -19.41 -14.51
CA MET A 1 28.80 -19.81 -14.11
C MET A 1 28.67 -20.53 -12.74
N SER A 2 29.73 -20.87 -12.03
CA SER A 2 29.67 -21.83 -10.91
C SER A 2 29.72 -21.28 -9.47
N GLN A 3 29.97 -20.00 -9.22
CA GLN A 3 30.01 -19.48 -7.84
C GLN A 3 28.62 -19.03 -7.29
N ASN A 4 27.68 -18.70 -8.13
CA ASN A 4 26.41 -18.08 -7.72
C ASN A 4 25.31 -19.06 -7.28
N SER A 5 25.30 -20.28 -7.81
CA SER A 5 24.37 -21.31 -7.31
C SER A 5 24.74 -21.81 -5.91
N SER A 6 25.96 -21.53 -5.45
CA SER A 6 26.44 -21.98 -4.16
C SER A 6 25.92 -21.13 -2.99
N GLU A 7 25.70 -19.81 -3.18
CA GLU A 7 25.32 -18.91 -2.08
C GLU A 7 23.91 -19.18 -1.54
N LEU A 8 22.92 -19.34 -2.43
CA LEU A 8 21.56 -19.76 -2.01
C LEU A 8 21.53 -21.17 -1.45
N SER A 9 22.40 -22.07 -1.98
CA SER A 9 22.49 -23.45 -1.49
C SER A 9 23.21 -23.57 -0.14
N SER A 10 23.91 -22.51 0.29
CA SER A 10 24.57 -22.43 1.60
C SER A 10 23.71 -21.79 2.69
N LEU A 11 22.46 -21.45 2.40
CA LEU A 11 21.54 -20.94 3.41
C LEU A 11 21.16 -22.07 4.37
N ASP A 12 20.98 -21.69 5.64
CA ASP A 12 20.55 -22.65 6.65
C ASP A 12 19.09 -23.14 6.38
N PRO A 13 18.72 -24.33 6.86
CA PRO A 13 17.42 -24.92 6.60
C PRO A 13 16.25 -24.05 7.07
N THR A 14 16.38 -23.36 8.21
CA THR A 14 15.32 -22.50 8.77
C THR A 14 15.06 -21.31 7.88
N THR A 15 16.11 -20.68 7.36
CA THR A 15 16.00 -19.59 6.38
C THR A 15 15.36 -20.10 5.09
N MET A 16 15.75 -21.27 4.60
CA MET A 16 15.14 -21.84 3.38
C MET A 16 13.65 -22.13 3.55
N GLU A 17 13.24 -22.71 4.68
CA GLU A 17 11.84 -22.95 5.02
C GLU A 17 11.03 -21.65 5.08
N LEU A 18 11.60 -20.59 5.66
CA LEU A 18 10.96 -19.27 5.71
C LEU A 18 10.81 -18.67 4.31
N LEU A 19 11.85 -18.73 3.49
CA LEU A 19 11.82 -18.26 2.10
C LEU A 19 10.73 -18.99 1.30
N GLU A 20 10.64 -20.30 1.41
CA GLU A 20 9.63 -21.12 0.75
C GLU A 20 8.22 -20.78 1.23
N ARG A 21 8.02 -20.72 2.55
CA ARG A 21 6.74 -20.37 3.19
C ARG A 21 6.17 -19.06 2.70
N TYR A 22 7.02 -18.03 2.52
CA TYR A 22 6.60 -16.70 2.10
C TYR A 22 6.83 -16.43 0.60
N GLY A 23 6.93 -17.50 -0.21
CA GLY A 23 6.90 -17.40 -1.67
C GLY A 23 8.09 -16.67 -2.27
N PHE A 24 9.30 -16.98 -1.81
CA PHE A 24 10.54 -16.52 -2.44
C PHE A 24 10.62 -17.01 -3.88
N ASP A 25 10.75 -16.09 -4.81
CA ASP A 25 10.94 -16.39 -6.22
C ASP A 25 12.44 -16.37 -6.56
N ARG A 26 13.04 -17.56 -6.58
CA ARG A 26 14.46 -17.75 -6.91
C ARG A 26 14.80 -17.24 -8.31
N GLY A 27 13.92 -17.46 -9.28
CA GLY A 27 14.16 -17.05 -10.67
C GLY A 27 14.23 -15.53 -10.81
N THR A 28 13.23 -14.85 -10.24
CA THR A 28 13.21 -13.39 -10.18
C THR A 28 14.41 -12.85 -9.39
N PHE A 29 14.72 -13.42 -8.23
CA PHE A 29 15.86 -12.99 -7.42
C PHE A 29 17.19 -13.06 -8.19
N GLU A 30 17.49 -14.17 -8.85
CA GLU A 30 18.73 -14.33 -9.62
C GLU A 30 18.78 -13.40 -10.85
N THR A 31 17.63 -13.11 -11.45
CA THR A 31 17.53 -12.15 -12.55
C THR A 31 17.85 -10.72 -12.07
N LEU A 32 17.25 -10.30 -10.97
CA LEU A 32 17.50 -8.98 -10.37
C LEU A 32 18.95 -8.83 -9.89
N ARG A 33 19.47 -9.89 -9.27
CA ARG A 33 20.84 -9.97 -8.81
C ARG A 33 21.85 -9.81 -9.96
N ARG A 34 21.58 -10.46 -11.08
CA ARG A 34 22.39 -10.34 -12.29
C ARG A 34 22.32 -8.92 -12.85
N GLY A 35 21.13 -8.37 -13.03
CA GLY A 35 20.96 -7.00 -13.52
C GLY A 35 21.63 -5.95 -12.64
N LEU A 36 21.68 -6.18 -11.31
CA LEU A 36 22.42 -5.30 -10.39
C LEU A 36 23.93 -5.36 -10.64
N ARG A 37 24.50 -6.58 -10.76
CA ARG A 37 25.94 -6.77 -11.03
C ARG A 37 26.36 -6.22 -12.38
N ASP A 38 25.54 -6.42 -13.39
CA ASP A 38 25.84 -6.00 -14.77
C ASP A 38 25.58 -4.49 -14.95
N GLY A 39 25.11 -3.77 -13.89
CA GLY A 39 24.83 -2.34 -13.90
C GLY A 39 23.60 -1.95 -14.71
N GLU A 40 22.76 -2.93 -15.07
CA GLU A 40 21.48 -2.71 -15.74
C GLU A 40 20.43 -2.21 -14.78
N LEU A 41 20.51 -2.61 -13.49
CA LEU A 41 19.65 -2.18 -12.40
C LEU A 41 20.47 -1.37 -11.38
N GLY A 42 19.82 -0.41 -10.77
CA GLY A 42 20.42 0.46 -9.75
C GLY A 42 19.53 1.67 -9.49
N ASP A 43 19.84 2.43 -8.45
CA ASP A 43 19.06 3.60 -8.05
C ASP A 43 18.94 4.66 -9.16
N THR A 44 20.01 4.91 -9.91
CA THR A 44 20.02 5.86 -11.03
C THR A 44 19.27 5.35 -12.27
N LYS A 45 19.03 4.05 -12.37
CA LYS A 45 18.25 3.43 -13.45
C LYS A 45 16.74 3.49 -13.21
N ASN A 46 16.33 3.89 -12.01
CA ASN A 46 14.92 4.09 -11.67
C ASN A 46 14.31 5.34 -12.33
N TYR A 47 15.13 6.28 -12.81
CA TYR A 47 14.64 7.53 -13.41
C TYR A 47 13.83 7.29 -14.68
N LEU A 48 12.68 7.95 -14.74
CA LEU A 48 11.84 7.95 -15.92
C LEU A 48 12.55 8.61 -17.10
N GLN A 49 12.30 8.06 -18.27
CA GLN A 49 12.74 8.61 -19.55
C GLN A 49 11.54 9.15 -20.33
N GLY A 50 11.76 10.18 -21.15
CA GLY A 50 10.73 10.80 -21.98
C GLY A 50 10.17 12.10 -21.39
N SER A 51 9.01 12.53 -21.90
CA SER A 51 8.37 13.77 -21.43
C SER A 51 7.72 13.57 -20.06
N LEU A 52 7.93 14.54 -19.19
CA LEU A 52 7.33 14.59 -17.85
C LEU A 52 6.64 15.94 -17.69
N GLU A 53 5.37 15.92 -17.34
CA GLU A 53 4.57 17.12 -17.12
C GLU A 53 3.75 16.98 -15.83
N PRO A 54 3.55 18.08 -15.08
CA PRO A 54 2.58 18.10 -13.99
C PRO A 54 1.17 17.76 -14.50
N PRO A 55 0.27 17.27 -13.64
CA PRO A 55 -1.12 17.07 -14.00
C PRO A 55 -1.77 18.44 -14.29
N SER A 56 -2.67 18.47 -15.26
CA SER A 56 -3.55 19.62 -15.48
C SER A 56 -4.68 19.65 -14.43
N VAL A 57 -5.37 20.77 -14.30
CA VAL A 57 -6.54 20.90 -13.42
C VAL A 57 -7.65 19.90 -13.79
N ASN A 58 -7.79 19.59 -15.07
CA ASN A 58 -8.81 18.65 -15.57
C ASN A 58 -8.44 17.18 -15.34
N ASP A 59 -7.21 16.88 -14.93
CA ASP A 59 -6.76 15.53 -14.59
C ASP A 59 -7.22 15.10 -13.19
N LEU A 60 -7.66 16.06 -12.36
CA LEU A 60 -8.05 15.82 -10.98
C LEU A 60 -9.56 15.98 -10.84
N VAL A 61 -10.23 14.91 -10.44
CA VAL A 61 -11.65 14.96 -10.02
C VAL A 61 -11.68 15.30 -8.55
N ARG A 62 -12.34 16.41 -8.19
CA ARG A 62 -12.48 16.79 -6.78
C ARG A 62 -13.65 16.06 -6.14
N LEU A 63 -13.40 15.49 -4.96
CA LEU A 63 -14.47 14.94 -4.14
C LEU A 63 -15.39 16.10 -3.68
N PRO A 64 -16.71 16.04 -3.94
CA PRO A 64 -17.61 17.11 -3.55
C PRO A 64 -17.62 17.36 -2.03
N PRO A 65 -17.89 18.58 -1.56
CA PRO A 65 -18.01 18.91 -0.13
C PRO A 65 -19.06 18.04 0.57
N THR A 66 -18.83 17.68 1.84
CA THR A 66 -19.71 16.77 2.62
C THR A 66 -21.18 17.20 2.65
N ALA A 67 -21.48 18.52 2.64
CA ALA A 67 -22.84 19.04 2.69
C ALA A 67 -23.52 19.16 1.31
N SER A 68 -22.86 18.78 0.22
CA SER A 68 -23.44 18.92 -1.12
C SER A 68 -24.38 17.76 -1.50
N ALA A 69 -25.28 18.02 -2.44
CA ALA A 69 -26.17 16.99 -3.00
C ALA A 69 -25.37 15.91 -3.72
N GLU A 70 -24.36 16.31 -4.49
CA GLU A 70 -23.49 15.39 -5.23
C GLU A 70 -22.74 14.45 -4.28
N ARG A 71 -22.27 14.94 -3.12
CA ARG A 71 -21.64 14.07 -2.10
C ARG A 71 -22.64 13.06 -1.56
N SER A 72 -23.90 13.47 -1.35
CA SER A 72 -24.97 12.59 -0.87
C SER A 72 -25.29 11.49 -1.89
N GLU A 73 -25.33 11.81 -3.17
CA GLU A 73 -25.53 10.84 -4.25
C GLU A 73 -24.41 9.81 -4.31
N LEU A 74 -23.15 10.25 -4.25
CA LEU A 74 -21.99 9.36 -4.18
C LEU A 74 -22.05 8.46 -2.94
N THR A 75 -22.45 9.02 -1.79
CA THR A 75 -22.62 8.25 -0.55
C THR A 75 -23.65 7.15 -0.71
N LEU A 76 -24.79 7.44 -1.31
CA LEU A 76 -25.85 6.45 -1.55
C LEU A 76 -25.39 5.35 -2.50
N LEU A 77 -24.68 5.70 -3.57
CA LEU A 77 -24.11 4.74 -4.51
C LEU A 77 -23.14 3.77 -3.82
N GLY A 78 -22.21 4.31 -3.02
CA GLY A 78 -21.28 3.48 -2.26
C GLY A 78 -21.95 2.62 -1.20
N GLN A 79 -23.00 3.14 -0.51
CA GLN A 79 -23.79 2.33 0.44
C GLN A 79 -24.52 1.18 -0.25
N GLN A 80 -25.02 1.38 -1.47
CA GLN A 80 -25.63 0.33 -2.27
C GLN A 80 -24.62 -0.78 -2.60
N ALA A 81 -23.40 -0.43 -3.03
CA ALA A 81 -22.36 -1.40 -3.31
C ALA A 81 -21.95 -2.19 -2.05
N ILE A 82 -21.82 -1.51 -0.90
CA ILE A 82 -21.56 -2.19 0.38
C ILE A 82 -22.68 -3.14 0.74
N ARG A 83 -23.92 -2.71 0.62
CA ARG A 83 -25.11 -3.55 0.88
C ARG A 83 -25.21 -4.73 -0.05
N GLY A 84 -24.85 -4.54 -1.32
CA GLY A 84 -24.80 -5.60 -2.35
C GLY A 84 -23.66 -6.58 -2.15
N GLY A 85 -22.71 -6.33 -1.23
CA GLY A 85 -21.52 -7.17 -1.03
C GLY A 85 -20.49 -7.06 -2.16
N GLU A 86 -20.55 -5.98 -2.94
CA GLU A 86 -19.71 -5.79 -4.12
C GLU A 86 -18.31 -5.25 -3.80
N ILE A 87 -18.06 -4.82 -2.54
CA ILE A 87 -16.81 -4.20 -2.12
C ILE A 87 -16.14 -4.97 -1.00
N ALA A 88 -14.82 -5.16 -1.10
CA ALA A 88 -13.95 -5.62 -0.03
C ALA A 88 -12.93 -4.53 0.34
N ALA A 89 -12.28 -4.71 1.48
CA ALA A 89 -11.18 -3.85 1.91
C ALA A 89 -9.88 -4.66 2.01
N VAL A 90 -8.75 -4.03 1.69
CA VAL A 90 -7.41 -4.51 2.04
C VAL A 90 -6.68 -3.45 2.83
N VAL A 91 -6.16 -3.83 3.99
CA VAL A 91 -5.33 -2.99 4.85
C VAL A 91 -3.89 -3.46 4.75
N LEU A 92 -2.98 -2.55 4.41
CA LEU A 92 -1.56 -2.84 4.33
C LEU A 92 -0.96 -2.87 5.74
N ALA A 93 -0.69 -4.06 6.27
CA ALA A 93 -0.22 -4.33 7.63
C ALA A 93 1.15 -5.04 7.67
N GLY A 94 1.90 -5.00 6.55
CA GLY A 94 3.23 -5.64 6.43
C GLY A 94 4.39 -4.82 6.97
N GLY A 95 4.15 -3.60 7.43
CA GLY A 95 5.19 -2.68 7.89
C GLY A 95 5.65 -2.94 9.32
N MET A 96 6.97 -3.08 9.49
CA MET A 96 7.62 -3.00 10.80
C MET A 96 7.84 -1.54 11.19
N ALA A 97 7.43 -1.17 12.38
CA ALA A 97 7.67 0.15 12.93
C ALA A 97 9.10 0.23 13.51
N THR A 98 10.11 0.25 12.65
CA THR A 98 11.52 0.32 13.09
C THR A 98 11.80 1.55 13.95
N ARG A 99 11.11 2.68 13.67
CA ARG A 99 11.17 3.91 14.47
C ARG A 99 10.33 3.86 15.76
N PHE A 100 9.52 2.82 15.96
CA PHE A 100 8.78 2.53 17.19
C PHE A 100 9.46 1.42 18.02
N GLY A 101 10.76 1.19 17.83
CA GLY A 101 11.49 0.13 18.52
C GLY A 101 11.36 -1.26 17.89
N GLY A 102 10.97 -1.35 16.62
CA GLY A 102 10.91 -2.63 15.89
C GLY A 102 9.64 -3.43 16.12
N VAL A 103 8.58 -2.82 16.66
CA VAL A 103 7.27 -3.46 16.87
C VAL A 103 6.47 -3.53 15.55
N VAL A 104 5.48 -4.41 15.50
CA VAL A 104 4.51 -4.47 14.40
C VAL A 104 3.62 -3.23 14.44
N LYS A 105 3.67 -2.40 13.40
CA LYS A 105 2.96 -1.10 13.38
C LYS A 105 1.45 -1.23 13.60
N ALA A 106 0.85 -2.27 13.05
CA ALA A 106 -0.57 -2.58 13.23
C ALA A 106 -0.98 -2.76 14.69
N ALA A 107 -0.06 -3.25 15.54
CA ALA A 107 -0.28 -3.55 16.97
C ALA A 107 0.07 -2.36 17.89
N VAL A 108 0.54 -1.23 17.36
CA VAL A 108 0.83 -0.05 18.19
C VAL A 108 -0.46 0.57 18.70
N GLU A 109 -0.54 0.79 20.00
CA GLU A 109 -1.67 1.48 20.63
C GLU A 109 -1.69 2.97 20.25
N VAL A 110 -2.86 3.45 19.86
CA VAL A 110 -3.07 4.83 19.36
C VAL A 110 -3.93 5.63 20.33
N ALA A 111 -5.14 5.18 20.60
CA ALA A 111 -6.12 5.90 21.40
C ALA A 111 -7.08 4.94 22.13
N GLY A 112 -7.40 5.23 23.40
CA GLY A 112 -8.37 4.49 24.19
C GLY A 112 -8.06 2.99 24.35
N GLY A 113 -6.78 2.61 24.43
CA GLY A 113 -6.35 1.20 24.52
C GLY A 113 -6.48 0.42 23.21
N ARG A 114 -6.73 1.11 22.08
CA ARG A 114 -6.95 0.49 20.77
C ARG A 114 -5.78 0.74 19.83
N THR A 115 -5.41 -0.28 19.07
CA THR A 115 -4.30 -0.26 18.14
C THR A 115 -4.70 0.39 16.80
N PHE A 116 -3.71 0.69 15.95
CA PHE A 116 -4.00 1.11 14.57
C PHE A 116 -4.93 0.13 13.87
N LEU A 117 -4.69 -1.17 14.04
CA LEU A 117 -5.50 -2.20 13.39
C LEU A 117 -6.92 -2.22 13.93
N ASP A 118 -7.12 -2.14 15.25
CA ASP A 118 -8.46 -2.10 15.84
C ASP A 118 -9.28 -0.94 15.29
N LEU A 119 -8.70 0.26 15.26
CA LEU A 119 -9.38 1.46 14.78
C LEU A 119 -9.73 1.37 13.28
N LYS A 120 -8.82 0.84 12.45
CA LYS A 120 -9.09 0.60 11.03
C LYS A 120 -10.21 -0.41 10.81
N LEU A 121 -10.15 -1.50 11.52
CA LEU A 121 -11.15 -2.57 11.40
C LEU A 121 -12.53 -2.11 11.90
N ASP A 122 -12.58 -1.30 12.95
CA ASP A 122 -13.84 -0.78 13.46
C ASP A 122 -14.47 0.26 12.51
N ASP A 123 -13.67 1.10 11.86
CA ASP A 123 -14.15 2.00 10.82
C ASP A 123 -14.82 1.23 9.66
N ILE A 124 -14.15 0.19 9.14
CA ILE A 124 -14.70 -0.67 8.09
C ILE A 124 -15.97 -1.36 8.56
N GLY A 125 -15.96 -1.94 9.76
CA GLY A 125 -17.11 -2.63 10.34
C GLY A 125 -18.29 -1.71 10.58
N ALA A 126 -18.06 -0.52 11.12
CA ALA A 126 -19.10 0.48 11.33
C ALA A 126 -19.72 0.95 10.01
N SER A 127 -18.92 1.12 8.96
CA SER A 127 -19.45 1.47 7.63
C SER A 127 -20.27 0.34 7.03
N ALA A 128 -19.84 -0.92 7.17
CA ALA A 128 -20.61 -2.09 6.75
C ALA A 128 -21.97 -2.17 7.44
N VAL A 129 -22.01 -2.00 8.77
CA VAL A 129 -23.24 -2.03 9.57
C VAL A 129 -24.17 -0.88 9.18
N ARG A 130 -23.67 0.36 9.05
CA ARG A 130 -24.48 1.51 8.65
C ARG A 130 -25.11 1.34 7.26
N ALA A 131 -24.40 0.70 6.34
CA ALA A 131 -24.93 0.40 5.00
C ALA A 131 -25.88 -0.81 4.98
N GLY A 132 -25.95 -1.59 6.06
CA GLY A 132 -26.71 -2.85 6.11
C GLY A 132 -26.11 -3.96 5.27
N GLY A 133 -24.79 -3.97 5.13
CA GLY A 133 -24.05 -4.90 4.28
C GLY A 133 -22.91 -5.63 5.02
N ARG A 134 -22.03 -6.24 4.22
CA ARG A 134 -20.86 -6.99 4.66
C ARG A 134 -19.64 -6.56 3.86
N VAL A 135 -18.51 -6.34 4.54
CA VAL A 135 -17.24 -5.97 3.90
C VAL A 135 -16.16 -7.00 4.25
N PRO A 136 -15.89 -7.99 3.39
CA PRO A 136 -14.72 -8.84 3.56
C PRO A 136 -13.46 -7.98 3.65
N THR A 137 -12.65 -8.22 4.69
CA THR A 137 -11.45 -7.42 4.96
C THR A 137 -10.22 -8.30 4.92
N LEU A 138 -9.29 -7.95 4.07
CA LEU A 138 -8.00 -8.61 3.94
C LEU A 138 -6.91 -7.78 4.62
N LEU A 139 -5.98 -8.43 5.30
CA LEU A 139 -4.79 -7.81 5.85
C LEU A 139 -3.56 -8.32 5.10
N MET A 140 -2.89 -7.44 4.36
CA MET A 140 -1.64 -7.80 3.70
C MET A 140 -0.49 -7.66 4.68
N THR A 141 0.05 -8.81 5.13
CA THR A 141 1.16 -8.93 6.06
C THR A 141 2.51 -9.02 5.33
N SER A 142 3.57 -9.20 6.07
CA SER A 142 4.89 -9.62 5.63
C SER A 142 5.40 -10.75 6.53
N PHE A 143 6.46 -11.44 6.12
CA PHE A 143 7.08 -12.48 6.95
C PHE A 143 7.36 -12.01 8.39
N ALA A 144 7.65 -10.71 8.58
CA ALA A 144 7.96 -10.13 9.88
C ALA A 144 6.72 -9.78 10.73
N THR A 145 5.54 -9.59 10.11
CA THR A 145 4.33 -9.14 10.81
C THR A 145 3.23 -10.19 10.84
N ASP A 146 3.33 -11.22 10.02
CA ASP A 146 2.26 -12.21 9.77
C ASP A 146 1.74 -12.87 11.05
N ARG A 147 2.64 -13.35 11.91
CA ARG A 147 2.27 -14.05 13.14
C ARG A 147 1.43 -13.19 14.09
N GLU A 148 1.83 -11.93 14.28
CA GLU A 148 1.17 -11.01 15.21
C GLU A 148 -0.14 -10.48 14.64
N VAL A 149 -0.12 -10.04 13.39
CA VAL A 149 -1.31 -9.52 12.68
C VAL A 149 -2.37 -10.61 12.53
N SER A 150 -2.00 -11.86 12.26
CA SER A 150 -2.95 -12.98 12.16
C SER A 150 -3.67 -13.27 13.48
N LYS A 151 -3.00 -13.12 14.62
CA LYS A 151 -3.65 -13.25 15.93
C LYS A 151 -4.68 -12.16 16.17
N LEU A 152 -4.33 -10.90 15.86
CA LEU A 152 -5.24 -9.75 15.97
C LEU A 152 -6.43 -9.89 15.02
N ALA A 153 -6.19 -10.32 13.78
CA ALA A 153 -7.22 -10.54 12.77
C ALA A 153 -8.26 -11.56 13.21
N PHE A 154 -7.81 -12.68 13.80
CA PHE A 154 -8.70 -13.72 14.28
C PHE A 154 -9.65 -13.19 15.38
N ALA A 155 -9.11 -12.45 16.34
CA ALA A 155 -9.89 -11.84 17.43
C ALA A 155 -10.87 -10.76 16.94
N ALA A 156 -10.53 -10.07 15.83
CA ALA A 156 -11.30 -8.95 15.31
C ALA A 156 -12.40 -9.33 14.29
N THR A 157 -12.49 -10.60 13.88
CA THR A 157 -13.48 -11.06 12.89
C THR A 157 -14.91 -10.95 13.41
N THR A 158 -15.81 -10.38 12.58
CA THR A 158 -17.27 -10.31 12.85
C THR A 158 -18.05 -10.75 11.60
N SER A 159 -19.37 -10.99 11.76
CA SER A 159 -20.25 -11.35 10.64
C SER A 159 -20.33 -10.25 9.56
N ALA A 160 -20.34 -8.98 9.98
CA ALA A 160 -20.36 -7.83 9.06
C ALA A 160 -18.99 -7.56 8.44
N ARG A 161 -17.91 -8.01 9.07
CA ARG A 161 -16.53 -7.82 8.65
C ARG A 161 -15.73 -9.09 8.91
N PRO A 162 -15.78 -10.09 8.05
CA PRO A 162 -14.87 -11.24 8.13
C PRO A 162 -13.46 -10.78 7.74
N VAL A 163 -12.47 -11.14 8.57
CA VAL A 163 -11.08 -10.75 8.40
C VAL A 163 -10.24 -11.96 8.03
N LYS A 164 -9.39 -11.82 7.01
CA LYS A 164 -8.43 -12.84 6.58
C LYS A 164 -7.07 -12.18 6.32
N THR A 165 -5.99 -12.91 6.57
CA THR A 165 -4.63 -12.45 6.28
C THR A 165 -4.06 -13.13 5.05
N PHE A 166 -3.16 -12.45 4.35
CA PHE A 166 -2.27 -13.00 3.33
C PHE A 166 -0.95 -12.24 3.35
N SER A 167 0.13 -12.90 2.96
CA SER A 167 1.47 -12.31 3.05
C SER A 167 2.03 -11.88 1.71
N GLN A 168 2.77 -10.77 1.74
CA GLN A 168 3.73 -10.44 0.67
C GLN A 168 4.74 -11.56 0.49
N SER A 169 5.39 -11.62 -0.66
CA SER A 169 6.59 -12.41 -0.86
C SER A 169 7.75 -11.90 0.00
N VAL A 170 8.78 -12.72 0.11
CA VAL A 170 10.02 -12.39 0.81
C VAL A 170 11.17 -12.42 -0.18
N SER A 171 12.21 -11.62 0.05
CA SER A 171 13.47 -11.67 -0.70
C SER A 171 14.66 -11.33 0.19
N LEU A 172 15.85 -11.41 -0.39
CA LEU A 172 17.13 -11.23 0.27
C LEU A 172 17.77 -9.90 -0.15
N ARG A 173 18.26 -9.13 0.83
CA ARG A 173 19.01 -7.91 0.56
C ARG A 173 20.37 -8.25 -0.04
N LEU A 174 20.82 -7.40 -0.95
CA LEU A 174 22.09 -7.54 -1.66
C LEU A 174 23.02 -6.39 -1.31
N LEU A 175 24.30 -6.64 -1.45
CA LEU A 175 25.32 -5.60 -1.57
C LEU A 175 25.37 -5.10 -3.03
N ARG A 176 26.10 -4.02 -3.28
CA ARG A 176 26.19 -3.42 -4.62
C ARG A 176 26.80 -4.37 -5.68
N ASP A 177 27.66 -5.27 -5.25
CA ASP A 177 28.29 -6.28 -6.12
C ASP A 177 27.38 -7.49 -6.39
N GLY A 178 26.14 -7.46 -5.87
CA GLY A 178 25.16 -8.52 -6.00
C GLY A 178 25.36 -9.70 -5.05
N SER A 179 26.33 -9.66 -4.11
CA SER A 179 26.43 -10.66 -3.05
C SER A 179 25.27 -10.52 -2.04
N ILE A 180 24.87 -11.62 -1.41
CA ILE A 180 23.83 -11.62 -0.38
C ILE A 180 24.35 -10.92 0.87
N TYR A 181 23.65 -9.89 1.32
CA TYR A 181 24.01 -9.19 2.54
C TYR A 181 23.74 -10.05 3.78
N ARG A 182 24.75 -10.15 4.64
CA ARG A 182 24.70 -10.80 5.94
C ARG A 182 24.98 -9.78 7.04
N ASP A 183 24.27 -9.88 8.13
CA ASP A 183 24.50 -9.04 9.31
C ASP A 183 25.82 -9.44 10.06
N GLN A 184 26.09 -8.76 11.17
CA GLN A 184 27.30 -9.00 11.97
C GLN A 184 27.35 -10.41 12.59
N ARG A 185 26.22 -11.13 12.66
CA ARG A 185 26.12 -12.52 13.13
C ARG A 185 26.26 -13.54 12.02
N GLY A 186 26.30 -13.07 10.77
CA GLY A 186 26.33 -13.91 9.60
C GLY A 186 24.94 -14.30 9.07
N ASP A 187 23.87 -13.80 9.69
CA ASP A 187 22.51 -14.07 9.27
C ASP A 187 22.15 -13.25 8.01
N VAL A 188 21.42 -13.87 7.08
CA VAL A 188 20.97 -13.16 5.89
C VAL A 188 19.87 -12.16 6.22
N SER A 189 19.89 -11.03 5.55
CA SER A 189 18.89 -9.98 5.77
C SER A 189 17.74 -10.10 4.80
N LEU A 190 16.53 -10.39 5.33
CA LEU A 190 15.30 -10.55 4.58
C LEU A 190 14.55 -9.23 4.45
N TYR A 191 13.73 -9.12 3.40
CA TYR A 191 12.80 -8.00 3.22
C TYR A 191 11.55 -8.42 2.45
N ALA A 192 10.47 -7.63 2.55
CA ALA A 192 9.27 -7.75 1.73
C ALA A 192 9.29 -6.70 0.62
N PRO A 193 8.86 -7.04 -0.63
CA PRO A 193 8.96 -6.15 -1.79
C PRO A 193 8.10 -4.88 -1.75
N GLY A 194 7.30 -4.71 -0.72
CA GLY A 194 6.42 -3.55 -0.55
C GLY A 194 5.02 -3.74 -1.14
N HIS A 195 4.24 -2.66 -1.13
CA HIS A 195 2.83 -2.71 -1.50
C HIS A 195 2.57 -3.10 -2.97
N GLY A 196 3.54 -2.98 -3.85
CA GLY A 196 3.42 -3.43 -5.23
C GLY A 196 3.36 -4.95 -5.39
N ASP A 197 3.60 -5.71 -4.31
CA ASP A 197 3.37 -7.15 -4.32
C ASP A 197 1.87 -7.52 -4.18
N LEU A 198 0.98 -6.55 -3.87
CA LEU A 198 -0.45 -6.78 -3.67
C LEU A 198 -1.09 -7.62 -4.78
N PRO A 199 -1.02 -7.27 -6.09
CA PRO A 199 -1.69 -8.04 -7.13
C PRO A 199 -1.14 -9.46 -7.27
N PHE A 200 0.10 -9.69 -6.90
CA PHE A 200 0.75 -11.01 -6.94
C PHE A 200 0.41 -11.85 -5.70
N ALA A 201 0.52 -11.26 -4.52
CA ALA A 201 0.27 -11.92 -3.24
C ALA A 201 -1.20 -12.30 -3.05
N ILE A 202 -2.15 -11.44 -3.41
CA ILE A 202 -3.58 -11.72 -3.31
C ILE A 202 -4.01 -12.85 -4.26
N ARG A 203 -3.39 -12.95 -5.45
CA ARG A 203 -3.61 -14.08 -6.38
C ARG A 203 -2.99 -15.37 -5.85
N ARG A 204 -1.72 -15.32 -5.43
CA ARG A 204 -0.98 -16.48 -4.89
C ARG A 204 -1.68 -17.09 -3.69
N SER A 205 -2.26 -16.28 -2.81
CA SER A 205 -2.98 -16.73 -1.61
C SER A 205 -4.36 -17.31 -1.88
N GLY A 206 -4.89 -17.20 -3.11
CA GLY A 206 -6.26 -17.57 -3.44
C GLY A 206 -7.33 -16.56 -3.00
N CYS A 207 -6.96 -15.52 -2.23
CA CYS A 207 -7.90 -14.53 -1.70
C CYS A 207 -8.67 -13.79 -2.81
N LEU A 208 -8.02 -13.51 -3.95
CA LEU A 208 -8.67 -12.84 -5.07
C LEU A 208 -9.81 -13.70 -5.65
N ALA A 209 -9.58 -15.01 -5.84
CA ALA A 209 -10.58 -15.94 -6.32
C ALA A 209 -11.76 -16.08 -5.34
N GLU A 210 -11.47 -16.14 -4.04
CA GLU A 210 -12.51 -16.19 -2.99
C GLU A 210 -13.37 -14.92 -2.98
N LEU A 211 -12.79 -13.73 -3.10
CA LEU A 211 -13.53 -12.48 -3.21
C LEU A 211 -14.44 -12.48 -4.43
N ARG A 212 -13.93 -12.91 -5.58
CA ARG A 212 -14.72 -13.01 -6.81
C ARG A 212 -15.90 -13.98 -6.69
N GLN A 213 -15.67 -15.15 -6.10
CA GLN A 213 -16.74 -16.13 -5.83
C GLN A 213 -17.80 -15.58 -4.86
N ALA A 214 -17.41 -14.70 -3.94
CA ALA A 214 -18.32 -14.02 -3.02
C ALA A 214 -19.10 -12.85 -3.66
N GLY A 215 -18.90 -12.55 -4.96
CA GLY A 215 -19.56 -11.47 -5.67
C GLY A 215 -18.89 -10.10 -5.52
N VAL A 216 -17.71 -10.04 -4.92
CA VAL A 216 -16.94 -8.80 -4.81
C VAL A 216 -16.45 -8.37 -6.19
N ARG A 217 -16.60 -7.08 -6.50
CA ARG A 217 -16.21 -6.45 -7.76
C ARG A 217 -15.14 -5.40 -7.58
N HIS A 218 -15.04 -4.81 -6.39
CA HIS A 218 -14.13 -3.69 -6.12
C HIS A 218 -13.37 -3.92 -4.82
N LEU A 219 -12.12 -3.42 -4.76
CA LEU A 219 -11.25 -3.52 -3.60
C LEU A 219 -10.77 -2.14 -3.17
N TYR A 220 -11.08 -1.75 -1.94
CA TYR A 220 -10.53 -0.56 -1.30
C TYR A 220 -9.21 -0.91 -0.60
N MET A 221 -8.13 -0.17 -0.86
CA MET A 221 -6.82 -0.35 -0.25
C MET A 221 -6.42 0.87 0.58
N SER A 222 -5.91 0.66 1.79
CA SER A 222 -5.30 1.72 2.60
C SER A 222 -4.19 1.21 3.51
N ASN A 223 -3.30 2.12 3.93
CA ASN A 223 -2.30 1.84 4.95
C ASN A 223 -2.93 1.75 6.34
N VAL A 224 -2.45 0.82 7.18
CA VAL A 224 -2.92 0.65 8.56
C VAL A 224 -2.72 1.90 9.41
N ASP A 225 -1.67 2.65 9.18
CA ASP A 225 -1.27 3.83 9.96
C ASP A 225 -1.89 5.16 9.50
N ASN A 226 -2.59 5.18 8.37
CA ASN A 226 -3.36 6.36 7.95
C ASN A 226 -4.82 6.22 8.42
N LEU A 227 -5.09 6.58 9.67
CA LEU A 227 -6.44 6.52 10.25
C LEU A 227 -7.42 7.50 9.61
N ALA A 228 -6.94 8.54 8.94
CA ALA A 228 -7.77 9.48 8.22
C ALA A 228 -8.34 8.89 6.91
N ALA A 229 -7.68 7.90 6.31
CA ALA A 229 -8.21 7.15 5.16
C ALA A 229 -9.30 6.16 5.64
N THR A 230 -10.46 6.69 6.01
CA THR A 230 -11.62 5.90 6.44
C THR A 230 -12.29 5.19 5.27
N PHE A 231 -13.01 4.11 5.56
CA PHE A 231 -13.83 3.38 4.60
C PHE A 231 -15.14 4.17 4.34
N ASP A 232 -15.02 5.19 3.49
CA ASP A 232 -16.08 6.18 3.23
C ASP A 232 -16.92 5.77 2.01
N PRO A 233 -18.25 5.57 2.16
CA PRO A 233 -19.12 5.24 1.04
C PRO A 233 -19.06 6.24 -0.11
N ALA A 234 -18.82 7.52 0.15
CA ALA A 234 -18.74 8.50 -0.94
C ALA A 234 -17.48 8.36 -1.80
N ILE A 235 -16.37 7.89 -1.23
CA ILE A 235 -15.16 7.54 -1.99
C ILE A 235 -15.44 6.32 -2.88
N ILE A 236 -16.15 5.32 -2.34
CA ILE A 236 -16.59 4.15 -3.11
C ILE A 236 -17.50 4.59 -4.25
N GLY A 237 -18.50 5.44 -3.96
CA GLY A 237 -19.40 6.00 -4.98
C GLY A 237 -18.66 6.80 -6.04
N ALA A 238 -17.64 7.56 -5.68
CA ALA A 238 -16.81 8.31 -6.63
C ALA A 238 -16.03 7.37 -7.57
N HIS A 239 -15.53 6.25 -7.06
CA HIS A 239 -14.90 5.20 -7.88
C HIS A 239 -15.91 4.61 -8.89
N LEU A 240 -17.07 4.19 -8.41
CA LEU A 240 -18.13 3.62 -9.24
C LEU A 240 -18.62 4.60 -10.32
N SER A 241 -18.87 5.85 -9.94
CA SER A 241 -19.30 6.91 -10.86
C SER A 241 -18.24 7.26 -11.90
N GLY A 242 -16.96 7.17 -11.53
CA GLY A 242 -15.83 7.46 -12.42
C GLY A 242 -15.64 6.45 -13.53
N ASN A 243 -16.19 5.24 -13.39
CA ASN A 243 -16.08 4.14 -14.36
C ASN A 243 -14.63 3.94 -14.86
N LYS A 244 -13.70 3.89 -13.92
CA LYS A 244 -12.28 3.64 -14.16
C LYS A 244 -11.82 2.42 -13.38
N ALA A 245 -10.90 1.66 -13.94
CA ALA A 245 -10.35 0.47 -13.30
C ALA A 245 -9.64 0.77 -11.97
N ILE A 246 -9.11 1.99 -11.81
CA ILE A 246 -8.41 2.44 -10.62
C ILE A 246 -8.87 3.84 -10.24
N THR A 247 -9.09 4.08 -8.94
CA THR A 247 -9.18 5.43 -8.36
C THR A 247 -8.06 5.60 -7.33
N VAL A 248 -7.28 6.68 -7.45
CA VAL A 248 -6.22 7.03 -6.52
C VAL A 248 -6.60 8.28 -5.74
N GLU A 249 -6.62 8.21 -4.41
CA GLU A 249 -6.76 9.41 -3.60
C GLU A 249 -5.47 10.22 -3.63
N VAL A 250 -5.59 11.47 -4.06
CA VAL A 250 -4.50 12.46 -4.02
C VAL A 250 -4.90 13.63 -3.15
N ALA A 251 -3.96 14.17 -2.38
CA ALA A 251 -4.20 15.30 -1.50
C ALA A 251 -3.21 16.43 -1.79
N ASP A 252 -3.53 17.65 -1.34
CA ASP A 252 -2.64 18.79 -1.50
C ASP A 252 -1.28 18.52 -0.85
N LYS A 253 -0.21 18.82 -1.58
CA LYS A 253 1.17 18.63 -1.13
C LYS A 253 1.56 19.71 -0.14
N ALA A 254 2.12 19.31 1.00
CA ALA A 254 2.78 20.22 1.93
C ALA A 254 4.30 20.17 1.72
N ARG A 255 4.97 21.24 2.14
CA ARG A 255 6.43 21.33 2.05
C ARG A 255 7.09 20.16 2.82
N GLY A 256 7.95 19.42 2.11
CA GLY A 256 8.67 18.28 2.69
C GLY A 256 7.94 16.93 2.57
N ASP A 257 6.76 16.89 1.97
CA ASP A 257 6.13 15.60 1.61
C ASP A 257 7.02 14.85 0.61
N LYS A 258 7.21 13.57 0.90
CA LYS A 258 7.93 12.64 0.05
C LYS A 258 6.99 11.50 -0.31
N GLY A 259 7.00 11.09 -1.56
CA GLY A 259 6.18 9.98 -2.03
C GLY A 259 5.81 10.16 -3.49
N GLY A 260 4.92 9.32 -3.97
CA GLY A 260 4.44 9.40 -5.34
C GLY A 260 3.53 10.61 -5.58
N ALA A 261 3.52 11.09 -6.80
CA ALA A 261 2.67 12.19 -7.24
C ALA A 261 2.06 11.91 -8.61
N PRO A 262 0.87 12.46 -8.94
CA PRO A 262 0.34 12.34 -10.28
C PRO A 262 1.19 13.14 -11.25
N ALA A 263 1.52 12.55 -12.39
CA ALA A 263 2.25 13.21 -13.46
C ALA A 263 1.85 12.60 -14.80
N ARG A 264 2.02 13.37 -15.88
CA ARG A 264 1.92 12.85 -17.24
C ARG A 264 3.30 12.40 -17.71
N VAL A 265 3.41 11.13 -18.03
CA VAL A 265 4.62 10.53 -18.61
C VAL A 265 4.30 10.15 -20.04
N ASN A 266 4.96 10.78 -21.01
CA ASN A 266 4.65 10.62 -22.43
C ASN A 266 3.13 10.79 -22.72
N GLY A 267 2.49 11.76 -22.07
CA GLY A 267 1.07 12.05 -22.21
C GLY A 267 0.13 11.17 -21.37
N VAL A 268 0.59 10.09 -20.76
CA VAL A 268 -0.23 9.19 -19.90
C VAL A 268 -0.22 9.69 -18.47
N LEU A 269 -1.40 10.00 -17.93
CA LEU A 269 -1.57 10.36 -16.51
C LEU A 269 -1.40 9.14 -15.62
N GLN A 270 -0.44 9.18 -14.70
CA GLN A 270 -0.13 8.08 -13.79
C GLN A 270 0.45 8.59 -12.47
N ILE A 271 0.54 7.74 -11.46
CA ILE A 271 1.30 8.04 -10.24
C ILE A 271 2.77 7.67 -10.44
N VAL A 272 3.63 8.62 -10.23
CA VAL A 272 5.09 8.47 -10.31
C VAL A 272 5.68 8.59 -8.91
N GLU A 273 6.43 7.58 -8.45
CA GLU A 273 7.11 7.62 -7.15
C GLU A 273 8.24 8.65 -7.15
N GLY A 274 8.44 9.34 -6.03
CA GLY A 274 9.36 10.48 -5.94
C GLY A 274 10.79 10.21 -6.41
N PHE A 275 11.32 9.00 -6.15
CA PHE A 275 12.67 8.63 -6.57
C PHE A 275 12.79 8.31 -8.09
N ARG A 276 11.66 8.24 -8.81
CA ARG A 276 11.64 8.01 -10.25
C ARG A 276 11.73 9.30 -11.09
N PHE A 277 11.47 10.45 -10.46
CA PHE A 277 11.64 11.72 -11.16
C PHE A 277 13.12 12.00 -11.37
N PRO A 278 13.54 12.38 -12.60
CA PRO A 278 14.90 12.86 -12.85
C PRO A 278 15.22 14.07 -11.97
N THR A 279 16.47 14.24 -11.61
CA THR A 279 16.91 15.37 -10.77
C THR A 279 16.68 16.73 -11.42
N SER A 280 16.51 16.76 -12.76
CA SER A 280 16.16 17.96 -13.52
C SER A 280 14.68 18.34 -13.45
N PHE A 281 13.81 17.46 -12.95
CA PHE A 281 12.38 17.72 -12.87
C PHE A 281 12.05 18.39 -11.53
N ASP A 282 11.38 19.53 -11.58
CA ASP A 282 10.88 20.21 -10.38
C ASP A 282 9.62 19.51 -9.85
N GLN A 283 9.79 18.65 -8.85
CA GLN A 283 8.67 17.95 -8.20
C GLN A 283 7.74 18.88 -7.41
N ASP A 284 8.17 20.12 -7.07
CA ASP A 284 7.34 21.09 -6.39
C ASP A 284 6.35 21.78 -7.34
N SER A 285 6.54 21.62 -8.66
CA SER A 285 5.53 22.01 -9.66
C SER A 285 4.25 21.17 -9.60
N ILE A 286 4.27 19.98 -8.94
CA ILE A 286 3.10 19.14 -8.75
C ILE A 286 2.46 19.49 -7.40
N PRO A 287 1.22 20.05 -7.40
CA PRO A 287 0.58 20.53 -6.18
C PRO A 287 -0.03 19.44 -5.31
N THR A 288 -0.11 18.21 -5.80
CA THR A 288 -0.74 17.09 -5.09
C THR A 288 0.21 15.89 -4.99
N PHE A 289 -0.09 15.00 -4.04
CA PHE A 289 0.67 13.77 -3.87
C PHE A 289 -0.27 12.57 -3.62
N ASN A 290 0.23 11.36 -3.84
CA ASN A 290 -0.48 10.11 -3.61
C ASN A 290 -0.55 9.78 -2.11
N THR A 291 -1.76 9.63 -1.58
CA THR A 291 -1.99 9.22 -0.18
C THR A 291 -1.79 7.73 0.07
N ASN A 292 -1.53 6.96 -0.97
CA ASN A 292 -1.50 5.50 -1.00
C ASN A 292 -2.81 4.85 -0.54
N THR A 293 -3.93 5.54 -0.81
CA THR A 293 -5.28 5.00 -0.69
C THR A 293 -5.85 4.86 -2.10
N LEU A 294 -6.21 3.63 -2.47
CA LEU A 294 -6.63 3.30 -3.83
C LEU A 294 -7.90 2.44 -3.80
N LEU A 295 -8.70 2.57 -4.85
CA LEU A 295 -9.74 1.59 -5.19
C LEU A 295 -9.41 0.95 -6.52
N PHE A 296 -9.70 -0.33 -6.63
CA PHE A 296 -9.49 -1.11 -7.84
C PHE A 296 -10.77 -1.83 -8.22
N ASP A 297 -11.09 -1.88 -9.50
CA ASP A 297 -11.88 -2.98 -10.00
C ASP A 297 -11.11 -4.27 -9.75
N LEU A 298 -11.77 -5.34 -9.36
CA LEU A 298 -11.08 -6.59 -9.01
C LEU A 298 -10.28 -7.14 -10.21
N GLU A 299 -10.79 -6.90 -11.43
CA GLU A 299 -10.13 -7.26 -12.69
C GLU A 299 -8.79 -6.53 -12.91
N ALA A 300 -8.63 -5.33 -12.36
CA ALA A 300 -7.36 -4.61 -12.42
C ALA A 300 -6.23 -5.38 -11.74
N LEU A 301 -6.54 -6.13 -10.68
CA LEU A 301 -5.58 -6.97 -9.95
C LEU A 301 -5.32 -8.32 -10.63
N GLU A 302 -6.15 -8.71 -11.60
CA GLU A 302 -5.96 -9.90 -12.44
C GLU A 302 -5.14 -9.59 -13.69
N SER A 303 -5.00 -8.30 -14.03
CA SER A 303 -4.27 -7.88 -15.22
C SER A 303 -2.83 -8.39 -15.23
N ASN A 304 -2.36 -8.81 -16.40
CA ASN A 304 -0.98 -9.26 -16.59
C ASN A 304 0.00 -8.08 -16.73
N CYS A 305 -0.26 -6.94 -16.07
CA CYS A 305 0.65 -5.82 -16.07
C CYS A 305 1.97 -6.22 -15.41
N SER A 306 3.06 -6.01 -16.14
CA SER A 306 4.40 -6.23 -15.61
C SER A 306 4.82 -5.00 -14.82
N LEU A 307 4.72 -5.08 -13.49
CA LEU A 307 5.24 -4.03 -12.61
C LEU A 307 6.77 -4.12 -12.54
N ASN A 308 7.42 -2.96 -12.62
CA ASN A 308 8.86 -2.88 -12.55
C ASN A 308 9.41 -3.21 -11.16
N TRP A 309 10.64 -3.69 -11.13
CA TRP A 309 11.44 -3.78 -9.94
C TRP A 309 12.36 -2.57 -9.81
N PHE A 310 12.28 -1.89 -8.68
CA PHE A 310 13.10 -0.73 -8.39
C PHE A 310 14.19 -1.08 -7.39
N ALA A 311 15.44 -0.85 -7.75
CA ALA A 311 16.56 -0.98 -6.84
C ALA A 311 16.56 0.19 -5.85
N VAL A 312 16.35 -0.09 -4.57
CA VAL A 312 16.25 0.92 -3.52
C VAL A 312 17.37 0.72 -2.51
N LYS A 313 18.13 1.77 -2.25
CA LYS A 313 19.16 1.77 -1.21
C LYS A 313 18.52 1.89 0.16
N LYS A 314 18.96 1.04 1.07
CA LYS A 314 18.62 1.10 2.50
C LYS A 314 19.86 1.04 3.33
N LYS A 315 19.76 1.54 4.55
CA LYS A 315 20.82 1.38 5.56
C LYS A 315 20.35 0.38 6.60
N VAL A 316 21.06 -0.73 6.71
CA VAL A 316 20.77 -1.81 7.66
C VAL A 316 22.05 -2.08 8.48
N ASP A 317 21.96 -1.94 9.80
CA ASP A 317 23.08 -2.12 10.74
C ASP A 317 24.36 -1.32 10.35
N GLY A 318 24.13 -0.13 9.78
CA GLY A 318 25.23 0.73 9.31
C GLY A 318 25.70 0.47 7.88
N ALA A 319 25.40 -0.68 7.30
CA ALA A 319 25.75 -1.04 5.92
C ALA A 319 24.74 -0.49 4.91
N GLU A 320 25.21 -0.04 3.74
CA GLU A 320 24.37 0.27 2.59
C GLU A 320 24.04 -1.03 1.85
N VAL A 321 22.74 -1.33 1.72
CA VAL A 321 22.21 -2.51 1.05
C VAL A 321 21.25 -2.13 -0.03
N ILE A 322 21.05 -3.02 -1.00
CA ILE A 322 20.05 -2.89 -2.06
C ILE A 322 18.91 -3.87 -1.78
N GLN A 323 17.67 -3.37 -1.88
CA GLN A 323 16.48 -4.20 -1.95
C GLN A 323 15.67 -3.80 -3.18
N PHE A 324 14.94 -4.75 -3.74
CA PHE A 324 14.09 -4.49 -4.89
C PHE A 324 12.64 -4.35 -4.47
N GLU A 325 12.05 -3.22 -4.78
CA GLU A 325 10.67 -2.90 -4.42
C GLU A 325 9.79 -2.85 -5.68
N ARG A 326 8.50 -3.17 -5.50
CA ARG A 326 7.42 -2.93 -6.47
C ARG A 326 6.44 -1.91 -5.90
N LEU A 327 5.75 -1.22 -6.80
CA LEU A 327 4.82 -0.16 -6.44
C LEU A 327 3.46 -0.45 -7.08
N VAL A 328 2.41 -0.61 -6.26
CA VAL A 328 1.07 -0.96 -6.76
C VAL A 328 0.50 0.12 -7.67
N HIS A 329 0.83 1.38 -7.39
CA HIS A 329 0.36 2.49 -8.21
C HIS A 329 0.99 2.55 -9.62
N GLU A 330 1.99 1.73 -9.94
CA GLU A 330 2.43 1.57 -11.33
C GLU A 330 1.33 1.01 -12.25
N LEU A 331 0.33 0.31 -11.69
CA LEU A 331 -0.86 -0.10 -12.45
C LEU A 331 -1.53 1.09 -13.14
N THR A 332 -1.40 2.31 -12.59
CA THR A 332 -1.96 3.54 -13.19
C THR A 332 -1.32 3.92 -14.53
N ALA A 333 -0.14 3.39 -14.86
CA ALA A 333 0.48 3.56 -16.16
C ALA A 333 -0.14 2.69 -17.25
N PHE A 334 -0.85 1.64 -16.87
CA PHE A 334 -1.38 0.62 -17.80
C PHE A 334 -2.90 0.60 -17.88
N LEU A 335 -3.57 1.06 -16.82
CA LEU A 335 -5.02 0.92 -16.68
C LEU A 335 -5.71 2.29 -16.55
N PRO A 336 -6.96 2.42 -17.06
CA PRO A 336 -7.75 3.64 -16.92
C PRO A 336 -7.86 4.06 -15.45
N THR A 337 -7.37 5.25 -15.12
CA THR A 337 -7.24 5.72 -13.74
C THR A 337 -7.92 7.06 -13.55
N GLN A 338 -8.60 7.24 -12.40
CA GLN A 338 -9.10 8.50 -11.89
C GLN A 338 -8.20 8.98 -10.74
N MET A 339 -7.74 10.21 -10.80
CA MET A 339 -7.11 10.91 -9.68
C MET A 339 -8.16 11.66 -8.90
N LEU A 340 -8.53 11.15 -7.72
CA LEU A 340 -9.56 11.75 -6.86
C LEU A 340 -8.90 12.67 -5.83
N ALA A 341 -9.05 13.98 -6.03
CA ALA A 341 -8.53 14.99 -5.11
C ALA A 341 -9.42 15.05 -3.86
N VAL A 342 -8.82 14.77 -2.71
CA VAL A 342 -9.45 14.74 -1.39
C VAL A 342 -8.86 15.79 -0.48
N SER A 343 -9.62 16.21 0.55
CA SER A 343 -9.11 17.11 1.58
C SER A 343 -7.97 16.47 2.35
N ARG A 344 -6.90 17.22 2.60
CA ARG A 344 -5.79 16.79 3.44
C ARG A 344 -6.12 16.89 4.92
N GLU A 345 -6.72 18.00 5.32
CA GLU A 345 -6.94 18.40 6.71
C GLU A 345 -8.43 18.61 7.02
N GLY A 346 -8.72 18.85 8.30
CA GLY A 346 -10.07 19.10 8.79
C GLY A 346 -10.88 17.82 8.96
N VAL A 347 -12.19 17.98 9.16
CA VAL A 347 -13.13 16.86 9.41
C VAL A 347 -13.21 15.90 8.22
N ASP A 348 -13.02 16.42 7.01
CA ASP A 348 -12.99 15.67 5.76
C ASP A 348 -11.57 15.24 5.36
N GLY A 349 -10.57 15.53 6.19
CA GLY A 349 -9.18 15.19 5.93
C GLY A 349 -8.97 13.69 5.81
N ARG A 350 -8.18 13.26 4.81
CA ARG A 350 -7.98 11.85 4.50
C ARG A 350 -6.51 11.40 4.60
N PHE A 351 -5.62 12.29 5.05
CA PHE A 351 -4.21 11.96 5.15
C PHE A 351 -3.61 12.39 6.49
N MET A 352 -3.46 11.45 7.39
CA MET A 352 -2.86 11.63 8.72
C MET A 352 -2.02 10.40 9.11
N PRO A 353 -1.00 10.03 8.32
CA PRO A 353 -0.14 8.90 8.67
C PRO A 353 0.70 9.24 9.89
N VAL A 354 1.10 8.22 10.63
CA VAL A 354 1.99 8.32 11.79
C VAL A 354 3.27 7.53 11.50
N LYS A 355 4.42 8.20 11.56
CA LYS A 355 5.71 7.62 11.16
C LYS A 355 6.50 7.04 12.34
N ASP A 356 6.36 7.64 13.53
CA ASP A 356 7.11 7.29 14.74
C ASP A 356 6.31 7.63 16.00
N LEU A 357 6.87 7.30 17.18
CA LEU A 357 6.23 7.50 18.47
C LEU A 357 6.05 9.00 18.81
N ASP A 358 7.02 9.84 18.50
CA ASP A 358 6.96 11.27 18.79
C ASP A 358 5.84 11.91 17.95
N GLU A 359 5.74 11.54 16.67
CA GLU A 359 4.65 11.98 15.80
C GLU A 359 3.29 11.43 16.31
N LEU A 360 3.21 10.19 16.79
CA LEU A 360 2.01 9.66 17.41
C LEU A 360 1.58 10.46 18.64
N MET A 361 2.51 10.74 19.54
CA MET A 361 2.22 11.51 20.76
C MET A 361 1.77 12.93 20.44
N SER A 362 2.43 13.60 19.51
CA SER A 362 2.08 14.96 19.10
C SER A 362 0.73 15.03 18.37
N ARG A 363 0.37 14.01 17.58
CA ARG A 363 -0.86 13.96 16.78
C ARG A 363 -2.04 13.30 17.51
N ARG A 364 -1.82 12.63 18.64
CA ARG A 364 -2.85 11.90 19.38
C ARG A 364 -4.13 12.73 19.60
N PRO A 365 -4.09 13.99 20.07
CA PRO A 365 -5.29 14.78 20.26
C PRO A 365 -6.08 15.01 18.96
N ALA A 366 -5.39 15.26 17.85
CA ALA A 366 -6.03 15.43 16.53
C ALA A 366 -6.60 14.13 16.00
N ILE A 367 -5.91 13.00 16.21
CA ILE A 367 -6.40 11.67 15.86
C ILE A 367 -7.66 11.34 16.66
N GLU A 368 -7.65 11.53 17.98
CA GLU A 368 -8.83 11.28 18.82
C GLU A 368 -10.03 12.16 18.44
N GLN A 369 -9.78 13.44 18.17
CA GLN A 369 -10.82 14.35 17.68
C GLN A 369 -11.43 13.85 16.37
N LEU A 370 -10.59 13.47 15.39
CA LEU A 370 -11.03 12.94 14.10
C LEU A 370 -11.86 11.67 14.28
N LEU A 371 -11.38 10.72 15.11
CA LEU A 371 -12.06 9.46 15.36
C LEU A 371 -13.43 9.66 16.03
N ARG A 372 -13.53 10.58 17.02
CA ARG A 372 -14.81 10.93 17.67
C ARG A 372 -15.79 11.59 16.68
N GLN A 373 -15.31 12.55 15.86
CA GLN A 373 -16.14 13.20 14.84
C GLN A 373 -16.71 12.18 13.84
N ARG A 374 -15.96 11.13 13.54
CA ARG A 374 -16.37 10.04 12.65
C ARG A 374 -17.06 8.88 13.36
N LYS A 375 -17.30 8.99 14.66
CA LYS A 375 -17.96 7.95 15.49
C LYS A 375 -17.25 6.59 15.45
N ILE A 376 -15.92 6.63 15.45
CA ILE A 376 -15.05 5.44 15.52
C ILE A 376 -14.57 5.23 16.96
N LEU A 377 -14.42 6.31 17.74
CA LEU A 377 -14.20 6.35 19.19
C LEU A 377 -15.45 6.83 19.92
#